data_40461eb9aca4462f9bd9d24ec769c29b
#
_entry.id   40461eb9aca4462f9bd9d24ec769c29b
#
_cell.length_a   1.000
_cell.length_b   1.000
_cell.length_c   1.000
_cell.angle_alpha   90.00
_cell.angle_beta   90.00
_cell.angle_gamma   90.00
#
_symmetry.space_group_name_H-M   'P 1'
#
loop_
_entity.id
_entity.type
_entity.pdbx_description
1 polymer ?
#
loop_
_entity_poly.entity_id
_entity_poly.type
_entity_poly.pdbx_seq_one_letter_code
_entity_poly.pdbx_strand_id
1 'polypeptide(L)'
;MEQKSDGTLREALTFDDVLLKPGLSELLPSDADIRSRITRDIPLNIPIVASAMDTVTEAKMAIAMAQAGGLGVIHRNLEPDEQAAQVRQVKKFESGMVVNPVTIDPGATLADALALMQDYRISGIPVVEGGGNGRAGKLVGILTNRDVRFATDPRQKVAELMTKERLVTVREGVGQADAKRLLHQHRIEKLLVVDDQYRCVGLITVKDIEKAVANPNACKDEQGRLRVAAATSVGDKGFDRSSRLFAAGVDLVVVDTAHGHSRSVLDAVTRIKRLSNAVQVVAGNIATSEGAKALIDAGADAIKVGIGPG
;
A
#
# COMPACT_ATOMS: atom_id res chain seq x y z
N MET A 1 -33.56 -3.44 -34.02
CA MET A 1 -33.03 -3.24 -35.39
C MET A 1 -31.82 -4.15 -35.54
N GLU A 2 -31.98 -5.28 -36.18
CA GLU A 2 -30.87 -6.16 -36.58
C GLU A 2 -30.03 -5.45 -37.64
N GLN A 3 -28.81 -5.05 -37.27
CA GLN A 3 -27.82 -4.67 -38.29
C GLN A 3 -27.45 -5.96 -39.07
N LYS A 4 -27.93 -6.11 -40.27
CA LYS A 4 -27.40 -7.09 -41.20
C LYS A 4 -25.91 -6.82 -41.35
N SER A 5 -25.05 -7.77 -40.93
CA SER A 5 -23.63 -7.73 -41.26
C SER A 5 -23.54 -7.87 -42.80
N ASP A 6 -22.90 -6.94 -43.44
CA ASP A 6 -22.66 -6.96 -44.91
C ASP A 6 -21.61 -8.01 -45.31
N GLY A 7 -21.21 -8.89 -44.41
CA GLY A 7 -20.22 -9.94 -44.64
C GLY A 7 -18.77 -9.46 -44.70
N THR A 8 -18.51 -8.17 -44.53
CA THR A 8 -17.13 -7.62 -44.47
C THR A 8 -16.46 -7.96 -43.14
N LEU A 9 -15.31 -8.61 -43.19
CA LEU A 9 -14.45 -8.79 -42.04
C LEU A 9 -13.94 -7.43 -41.60
N ARG A 10 -14.11 -7.12 -40.31
CA ARG A 10 -13.52 -5.92 -39.73
C ARG A 10 -12.06 -6.19 -39.41
N GLU A 11 -11.18 -5.31 -39.85
CA GLU A 11 -9.78 -5.32 -39.43
C GLU A 11 -9.69 -4.96 -37.94
N ALA A 12 -8.93 -5.75 -37.17
CA ALA A 12 -8.63 -5.50 -35.76
C ALA A 12 -7.18 -5.91 -35.52
N LEU A 13 -6.37 -4.91 -35.16
CA LEU A 13 -4.94 -5.09 -34.95
C LEU A 13 -4.65 -5.38 -33.47
N THR A 14 -3.66 -6.24 -33.20
CA THR A 14 -3.08 -6.43 -31.88
C THR A 14 -1.88 -5.49 -31.68
N PHE A 15 -1.37 -5.40 -30.46
CA PHE A 15 -0.15 -4.62 -30.23
C PHE A 15 1.08 -5.20 -30.94
N ASP A 16 1.07 -6.50 -31.27
CA ASP A 16 2.14 -7.15 -32.04
C ASP A 16 2.11 -6.80 -33.54
N ASP A 17 0.96 -6.29 -34.03
CA ASP A 17 0.80 -5.89 -35.43
C ASP A 17 1.22 -4.43 -35.70
N VAL A 18 1.52 -3.66 -34.66
CA VAL A 18 1.75 -2.22 -34.77
C VAL A 18 3.04 -1.78 -34.06
N LEU A 19 3.65 -0.70 -34.54
CA LEU A 19 4.80 -0.05 -33.95
C LEU A 19 4.49 1.42 -33.67
N LEU A 20 5.12 1.97 -32.65
CA LEU A 20 5.13 3.42 -32.44
C LEU A 20 5.93 4.08 -33.56
N LYS A 21 5.31 4.99 -34.29
CA LYS A 21 5.98 5.75 -35.34
C LYS A 21 6.98 6.75 -34.69
N PRO A 22 8.28 6.68 -35.01
CA PRO A 22 9.25 7.66 -34.53
C PRO A 22 8.90 9.08 -35.01
N GLY A 23 9.15 10.07 -34.16
CA GLY A 23 8.99 11.49 -34.48
C GLY A 23 10.24 12.30 -34.14
N LEU A 24 10.26 13.57 -34.51
CA LEU A 24 11.28 14.50 -34.09
C LEU A 24 11.25 14.61 -32.55
N SER A 25 12.41 14.47 -31.89
CA SER A 25 12.59 14.72 -30.47
C SER A 25 13.55 15.86 -30.25
N GLU A 26 13.20 16.80 -29.40
CA GLU A 26 14.06 17.90 -28.94
C GLU A 26 14.62 17.65 -27.54
N LEU A 27 14.32 16.47 -26.96
CA LEU A 27 14.72 16.06 -25.62
C LEU A 27 15.65 14.86 -25.68
N LEU A 28 16.62 14.82 -24.78
CA LEU A 28 17.39 13.60 -24.51
C LEU A 28 16.53 12.61 -23.70
N PRO A 29 16.76 11.29 -23.81
CA PRO A 29 16.04 10.30 -23.02
C PRO A 29 16.12 10.53 -21.51
N SER A 30 17.25 11.09 -21.01
CA SER A 30 17.45 11.45 -19.60
C SER A 30 16.55 12.59 -19.13
N ASP A 31 16.09 13.44 -20.04
CA ASP A 31 15.31 14.64 -19.73
C ASP A 31 13.79 14.41 -19.87
N ALA A 32 13.42 13.20 -20.34
CA ALA A 32 12.03 12.85 -20.54
C ALA A 32 11.30 12.68 -19.21
N ASP A 33 10.21 13.41 -19.00
CA ASP A 33 9.29 13.19 -17.87
C ASP A 33 8.40 12.00 -18.18
N ILE A 34 8.64 10.89 -17.49
CA ILE A 34 7.90 9.64 -17.64
C ILE A 34 6.78 9.46 -16.59
N ARG A 35 6.54 10.46 -15.75
CA ARG A 35 5.47 10.42 -14.76
C ARG A 35 4.10 10.28 -15.44
N SER A 36 3.21 9.51 -14.82
CA SER A 36 1.89 9.21 -15.33
C SER A 36 0.87 9.12 -14.18
N ARG A 37 -0.31 8.63 -14.49
CA ARG A 37 -1.36 8.33 -13.51
C ARG A 37 -2.04 7.04 -13.89
N ILE A 38 -2.35 6.18 -12.93
CA ILE A 38 -3.20 5.01 -13.15
C ILE A 38 -4.69 5.37 -13.02
N THR A 39 -5.02 6.29 -12.13
CA THR A 39 -6.32 6.93 -11.99
C THR A 39 -6.13 8.43 -11.80
N ARG A 40 -7.21 9.19 -11.70
CA ARG A 40 -7.12 10.65 -11.46
C ARG A 40 -6.35 10.98 -10.17
N ASP A 41 -6.49 10.14 -9.13
CA ASP A 41 -5.98 10.40 -7.79
C ASP A 41 -4.70 9.63 -7.46
N ILE A 42 -4.30 8.64 -8.29
CA ILE A 42 -3.09 7.84 -8.08
C ILE A 42 -2.04 8.18 -9.13
N PRO A 43 -1.08 9.06 -8.80
CA PRO A 43 0.08 9.31 -9.64
C PRO A 43 1.06 8.13 -9.61
N LEU A 44 1.77 7.95 -10.72
CA LEU A 44 2.89 7.03 -10.88
C LEU A 44 4.13 7.82 -11.31
N ASN A 45 5.29 7.50 -10.76
CA ASN A 45 6.56 8.12 -11.15
C ASN A 45 7.21 7.40 -12.34
N ILE A 46 6.79 6.15 -12.62
CA ILE A 46 7.05 5.43 -13.87
C ILE A 46 5.75 4.85 -14.40
N PRO A 47 5.50 4.78 -15.72
CA PRO A 47 4.23 4.36 -16.30
C PRO A 47 4.14 2.82 -16.40
N ILE A 48 4.51 2.10 -15.34
CA ILE A 48 4.56 0.64 -15.32
C ILE A 48 3.74 0.10 -14.15
N VAL A 49 2.90 -0.90 -14.47
CA VAL A 49 2.08 -1.63 -13.49
C VAL A 49 2.36 -3.13 -13.65
N ALA A 50 2.75 -3.80 -12.56
CA ALA A 50 2.85 -5.26 -12.57
C ALA A 50 1.45 -5.87 -12.48
N SER A 51 1.08 -6.64 -13.50
CA SER A 51 -0.25 -7.26 -13.63
C SER A 51 -0.53 -8.29 -12.55
N ALA A 52 -1.82 -8.55 -12.31
CA ALA A 52 -2.32 -9.55 -11.37
C ALA A 52 -2.11 -10.98 -11.90
N MET A 53 -0.89 -11.43 -11.92
CA MET A 53 -0.51 -12.78 -12.37
C MET A 53 -0.03 -13.63 -11.20
N ASP A 54 -0.56 -14.84 -11.11
CA ASP A 54 -0.13 -15.83 -10.12
C ASP A 54 1.38 -16.07 -10.22
N THR A 55 2.03 -16.26 -9.08
CA THR A 55 3.49 -16.43 -8.92
C THR A 55 4.36 -15.26 -9.41
N VAL A 56 3.79 -14.21 -9.97
CA VAL A 56 4.49 -13.01 -10.45
C VAL A 56 4.31 -11.84 -9.50
N THR A 57 3.05 -11.43 -9.27
CA THR A 57 2.77 -10.23 -8.48
C THR A 57 2.16 -10.57 -7.13
N GLU A 58 3.03 -10.74 -6.17
CA GLU A 58 2.75 -10.86 -4.75
C GLU A 58 3.37 -9.67 -3.98
N ALA A 59 3.31 -9.67 -2.65
CA ALA A 59 3.80 -8.58 -1.81
C ALA A 59 5.24 -8.15 -2.16
N LYS A 60 6.15 -9.09 -2.42
CA LYS A 60 7.54 -8.79 -2.76
C LYS A 60 7.67 -7.99 -4.07
N MET A 61 6.96 -8.42 -5.12
CA MET A 61 6.94 -7.70 -6.40
C MET A 61 6.22 -6.36 -6.27
N ALA A 62 5.09 -6.31 -5.55
CA ALA A 62 4.36 -5.07 -5.32
C ALA A 62 5.20 -4.02 -4.59
N ILE A 63 6.02 -4.43 -3.60
CA ILE A 63 6.99 -3.57 -2.92
C ILE A 63 8.02 -3.04 -3.92
N ALA A 64 8.67 -3.91 -4.68
CA ALA A 64 9.70 -3.52 -5.65
C ALA A 64 9.16 -2.54 -6.71
N MET A 65 7.95 -2.81 -7.22
CA MET A 65 7.28 -1.93 -8.18
C MET A 65 6.98 -0.56 -7.58
N ALA A 66 6.44 -0.51 -6.37
CA ALA A 66 6.14 0.75 -5.69
C ALA A 66 7.42 1.54 -5.38
N GLN A 67 8.51 0.88 -4.96
CA GLN A 67 9.82 1.49 -4.75
C GLN A 67 10.40 2.10 -6.04
N ALA A 68 10.22 1.43 -7.17
CA ALA A 68 10.63 1.93 -8.48
C ALA A 68 9.76 3.10 -9.00
N GLY A 69 8.61 3.37 -8.37
CA GLY A 69 7.69 4.44 -8.76
C GLY A 69 6.47 3.99 -9.56
N GLY A 70 6.33 2.68 -9.79
CA GLY A 70 5.17 2.05 -10.40
C GLY A 70 4.17 1.51 -9.38
N LEU A 71 3.39 0.50 -9.77
CA LEU A 71 2.38 -0.13 -8.92
C LEU A 71 2.32 -1.63 -9.17
N GLY A 72 2.20 -2.44 -8.13
CA GLY A 72 1.96 -3.88 -8.23
C GLY A 72 0.51 -4.22 -7.92
N VAL A 73 -0.10 -5.10 -8.74
CA VAL A 73 -1.45 -5.63 -8.53
C VAL A 73 -1.35 -7.05 -8.00
N ILE A 74 -1.57 -7.27 -6.70
CA ILE A 74 -1.53 -8.61 -6.09
C ILE A 74 -2.62 -9.48 -6.69
N HIS A 75 -2.25 -10.67 -7.17
CA HIS A 75 -3.18 -11.59 -7.84
C HIS A 75 -4.22 -12.17 -6.86
N ARG A 76 -5.33 -12.68 -7.41
CA ARG A 76 -6.47 -13.21 -6.63
C ARG A 76 -6.49 -14.74 -6.47
N ASN A 77 -5.47 -15.44 -6.96
CA ASN A 77 -5.32 -16.89 -6.74
C ASN A 77 -4.74 -17.18 -5.34
N LEU A 78 -5.35 -16.58 -4.33
CA LEU A 78 -5.06 -16.64 -2.91
C LEU A 78 -6.38 -16.61 -2.15
N GLU A 79 -6.41 -17.15 -0.95
CA GLU A 79 -7.55 -16.91 -0.06
C GLU A 79 -7.69 -15.41 0.25
N PRO A 80 -8.90 -14.88 0.42
CA PRO A 80 -9.12 -13.44 0.62
C PRO A 80 -8.33 -12.84 1.80
N ASP A 81 -8.19 -13.57 2.90
CA ASP A 81 -7.44 -13.12 4.07
C ASP A 81 -5.93 -13.14 3.85
N GLU A 82 -5.44 -14.09 3.06
CA GLU A 82 -4.04 -14.17 2.66
C GLU A 82 -3.66 -13.02 1.74
N GLN A 83 -4.49 -12.74 0.73
CA GLN A 83 -4.29 -11.58 -0.16
C GLN A 83 -4.33 -10.27 0.64
N ALA A 84 -5.26 -10.12 1.57
CA ALA A 84 -5.34 -8.97 2.47
C ALA A 84 -4.10 -8.86 3.39
N ALA A 85 -3.52 -9.98 3.83
CA ALA A 85 -2.28 -9.98 4.60
C ALA A 85 -1.10 -9.48 3.75
N GLN A 86 -1.03 -9.86 2.48
CA GLN A 86 -0.02 -9.34 1.56
C GLN A 86 -0.17 -7.82 1.31
N VAL A 87 -1.40 -7.31 1.16
CA VAL A 87 -1.66 -5.87 1.10
C VAL A 87 -1.12 -5.17 2.35
N ARG A 88 -1.45 -5.67 3.54
CA ARG A 88 -0.92 -5.11 4.80
C ARG A 88 0.61 -5.16 4.87
N GLN A 89 1.23 -6.20 4.34
CA GLN A 89 2.69 -6.31 4.26
C GLN A 89 3.29 -5.18 3.42
N VAL A 90 2.74 -4.89 2.25
CA VAL A 90 3.19 -3.76 1.40
C VAL A 90 2.99 -2.43 2.11
N LYS A 91 1.80 -2.20 2.70
CA LYS A 91 1.49 -0.95 3.41
C LYS A 91 2.39 -0.71 4.64
N LYS A 92 2.87 -1.75 5.28
CA LYS A 92 3.81 -1.67 6.41
C LYS A 92 5.27 -1.50 5.96
N PHE A 93 5.56 -1.77 4.69
CA PHE A 93 6.91 -1.67 4.15
C PHE A 93 7.25 -0.21 3.82
N GLU A 94 8.32 0.31 4.43
CA GLU A 94 8.86 1.66 4.16
C GLU A 94 7.87 2.84 4.34
N SER A 95 6.99 2.74 5.30
CA SER A 95 6.34 3.97 5.75
C SER A 95 7.41 4.81 6.45
N GLY A 96 7.83 5.95 5.93
CA GLY A 96 8.82 6.83 6.56
C GLY A 96 8.48 7.20 8.02
N MET A 97 7.25 6.91 8.40
CA MET A 97 6.71 6.86 9.77
C MET A 97 5.82 5.62 9.87
N VAL A 98 6.04 4.77 10.85
CA VAL A 98 5.11 3.69 11.20
C VAL A 98 3.90 4.32 11.88
N VAL A 99 2.79 4.41 11.16
CA VAL A 99 1.50 4.90 11.71
C VAL A 99 0.87 3.79 12.54
N ASN A 100 0.33 4.13 13.73
CA ASN A 100 -0.22 3.18 14.69
C ASN A 100 0.78 2.03 14.98
N PRO A 101 1.95 2.33 15.56
CA PRO A 101 2.95 1.31 15.84
C PRO A 101 2.41 0.27 16.81
N VAL A 102 3.02 -0.93 16.78
CA VAL A 102 2.78 -1.92 17.83
C VAL A 102 3.20 -1.31 19.15
N THR A 103 2.30 -1.31 20.13
CA THR A 103 2.51 -0.74 21.46
C THR A 103 2.35 -1.81 22.52
N ILE A 104 2.89 -1.55 23.71
CA ILE A 104 2.76 -2.45 24.86
C ILE A 104 2.34 -1.66 26.11
N ASP A 105 1.60 -2.32 27.00
CA ASP A 105 1.22 -1.74 28.31
C ASP A 105 2.39 -1.79 29.30
N PRO A 106 2.60 -0.78 30.15
CA PRO A 106 3.67 -0.79 31.16
C PRO A 106 3.55 -1.93 32.17
N GLY A 107 2.34 -2.45 32.39
CA GLY A 107 2.09 -3.60 33.25
C GLY A 107 2.35 -4.96 32.60
N ALA A 108 2.62 -5.03 31.30
CA ALA A 108 3.00 -6.26 30.61
C ALA A 108 4.36 -6.77 31.09
N THR A 109 4.68 -8.01 30.74
CA THR A 109 5.93 -8.68 31.16
C THR A 109 7.01 -8.60 30.08
N LEU A 110 8.26 -8.88 30.49
CA LEU A 110 9.38 -9.04 29.54
C LEU A 110 9.09 -10.14 28.53
N ALA A 111 8.47 -11.25 28.94
CA ALA A 111 8.09 -12.33 28.03
C ALA A 111 7.14 -11.83 26.95
N ASP A 112 6.12 -11.04 27.31
CA ASP A 112 5.16 -10.47 26.36
C ASP A 112 5.87 -9.52 25.37
N ALA A 113 6.79 -8.70 25.88
CA ALA A 113 7.56 -7.77 25.05
C ALA A 113 8.47 -8.50 24.03
N LEU A 114 9.16 -9.55 24.47
CA LEU A 114 10.03 -10.35 23.59
C LEU A 114 9.22 -11.09 22.53
N ALA A 115 8.06 -11.65 22.89
CA ALA A 115 7.15 -12.26 21.92
C ALA A 115 6.70 -11.27 20.85
N LEU A 116 6.26 -10.06 21.25
CA LEU A 116 5.88 -8.99 20.30
C LEU A 116 7.06 -8.59 19.42
N MET A 117 8.28 -8.45 19.97
CA MET A 117 9.47 -8.09 19.18
C MET A 117 9.78 -9.16 18.14
N GLN A 118 9.62 -10.45 18.49
CA GLN A 118 9.86 -11.57 17.60
C GLN A 118 8.77 -11.68 16.52
N ASP A 119 7.49 -11.67 16.90
CA ASP A 119 6.35 -11.83 16.00
C ASP A 119 6.29 -10.71 14.95
N TYR A 120 6.54 -9.47 15.36
CA TYR A 120 6.52 -8.31 14.49
C TYR A 120 7.88 -7.95 13.90
N ARG A 121 8.96 -8.67 14.27
CA ARG A 121 10.37 -8.41 13.86
C ARG A 121 10.79 -6.96 14.07
N ILE A 122 10.47 -6.42 15.25
CA ILE A 122 10.76 -5.05 15.65
C ILE A 122 11.77 -5.01 16.78
N SER A 123 12.59 -3.96 16.83
CA SER A 123 13.67 -3.78 17.81
C SER A 123 13.32 -2.75 18.88
N GLY A 124 12.08 -2.34 18.96
CA GLY A 124 11.60 -1.41 19.99
C GLY A 124 10.13 -1.13 19.87
N ILE A 125 9.49 -0.98 21.00
CA ILE A 125 8.04 -0.87 21.18
C ILE A 125 7.74 0.37 22.02
N PRO A 126 6.91 1.33 21.53
CA PRO A 126 6.39 2.38 22.39
C PRO A 126 5.54 1.79 23.52
N VAL A 127 5.76 2.28 24.74
CA VAL A 127 4.98 1.87 25.90
C VAL A 127 3.89 2.90 26.16
N VAL A 128 2.64 2.46 26.21
CA VAL A 128 1.47 3.34 26.30
C VAL A 128 0.48 2.87 27.36
N GLU A 129 -0.16 3.82 28.03
CA GLU A 129 -1.29 3.58 28.93
C GLU A 129 -2.62 3.80 28.19
N GLY A 130 -3.59 2.98 28.47
CA GLY A 130 -4.95 3.09 27.91
C GLY A 130 -5.04 2.83 26.40
N GLY A 131 -4.00 2.22 25.81
CA GLY A 131 -3.97 1.75 24.43
C GLY A 131 -4.53 0.33 24.31
N GLY A 132 -4.84 -0.09 23.11
CA GLY A 132 -5.31 -1.45 22.80
C GLY A 132 -6.38 -1.45 21.73
N ASN A 133 -6.58 -2.60 21.05
CA ASN A 133 -7.57 -2.77 19.97
C ASN A 133 -7.48 -1.68 18.86
N GLY A 134 -6.27 -1.26 18.51
CA GLY A 134 -6.05 -0.22 17.47
C GLY A 134 -6.27 1.22 17.93
N ARG A 135 -6.45 1.48 19.23
CA ARG A 135 -6.54 2.83 19.78
C ARG A 135 -5.16 3.30 20.27
N ALA A 136 -4.81 4.53 19.93
CA ALA A 136 -3.61 5.18 20.41
C ALA A 136 -3.71 5.44 21.92
N GLY A 137 -2.76 4.92 22.71
CA GLY A 137 -2.65 5.15 24.14
C GLY A 137 -1.71 6.30 24.47
N LYS A 138 -1.80 6.85 25.70
CA LYS A 138 -0.91 7.89 26.20
C LYS A 138 0.51 7.35 26.31
N LEU A 139 1.47 8.01 25.67
CA LEU A 139 2.86 7.60 25.68
C LEU A 139 3.46 7.78 27.09
N VAL A 140 4.05 6.70 27.63
CA VAL A 140 4.73 6.70 28.94
C VAL A 140 6.18 6.22 28.87
N GLY A 141 6.60 5.60 27.76
CA GLY A 141 7.97 5.12 27.59
C GLY A 141 8.24 4.51 26.23
N ILE A 142 9.45 4.00 26.09
CA ILE A 142 9.87 3.15 24.99
C ILE A 142 10.70 1.99 25.52
N LEU A 143 10.46 0.78 24.99
CA LEU A 143 11.25 -0.41 25.29
C LEU A 143 11.99 -0.83 24.02
N THR A 144 13.31 -0.97 24.09
CA THR A 144 14.17 -1.32 22.96
C THR A 144 15.00 -2.56 23.23
N ASN A 145 15.59 -3.16 22.19
CA ASN A 145 16.54 -4.28 22.37
C ASN A 145 17.69 -3.95 23.34
N ARG A 146 18.06 -2.68 23.48
CA ARG A 146 19.09 -2.24 24.43
C ARG A 146 18.63 -2.42 25.85
N ASP A 147 17.36 -2.09 26.14
CA ASP A 147 16.78 -2.14 27.49
C ASP A 147 16.58 -3.58 27.97
N VAL A 148 16.26 -4.50 27.06
CA VAL A 148 15.99 -5.91 27.39
C VAL A 148 17.20 -6.84 27.27
N ARG A 149 18.35 -6.34 26.75
CA ARG A 149 19.50 -7.17 26.39
C ARG A 149 20.02 -8.03 27.53
N PHE A 150 19.98 -7.54 28.75
CA PHE A 150 20.51 -8.21 29.94
C PHE A 150 19.43 -8.57 30.98
N ALA A 151 18.15 -8.35 30.63
CA ALA A 151 17.04 -8.74 31.47
C ALA A 151 16.85 -10.26 31.41
N THR A 152 16.79 -10.92 32.57
CA THR A 152 16.73 -12.39 32.67
C THR A 152 15.45 -12.91 33.31
N ASP A 153 14.70 -12.08 34.05
CA ASP A 153 13.39 -12.52 34.60
C ASP A 153 12.25 -12.27 33.61
N PRO A 154 11.65 -13.33 33.03
CA PRO A 154 10.55 -13.19 32.09
C PRO A 154 9.32 -12.47 32.65
N ARG A 155 9.15 -12.44 33.98
CA ARG A 155 8.01 -11.84 34.67
C ARG A 155 8.24 -10.38 35.04
N GLN A 156 9.45 -9.86 34.83
CA GLN A 156 9.79 -8.46 35.10
C GLN A 156 8.87 -7.53 34.27
N LYS A 157 8.37 -6.47 34.91
CA LYS A 157 7.45 -5.54 34.27
C LYS A 157 8.15 -4.62 33.26
N VAL A 158 7.48 -4.34 32.16
CA VAL A 158 7.94 -3.39 31.14
C VAL A 158 8.24 -2.02 31.74
N ALA A 159 7.41 -1.56 32.71
CA ALA A 159 7.59 -0.30 33.42
C ALA A 159 8.94 -0.16 34.15
N GLU A 160 9.59 -1.26 34.51
CA GLU A 160 10.88 -1.28 35.20
C GLU A 160 12.05 -1.26 34.20
N LEU A 161 11.83 -1.75 32.97
CA LEU A 161 12.83 -1.88 31.92
C LEU A 161 12.83 -0.72 30.94
N MET A 162 11.65 -0.11 30.71
CA MET A 162 11.49 0.93 29.69
C MET A 162 12.27 2.20 29.99
N THR A 163 12.73 2.88 28.95
CA THR A 163 13.17 4.26 29.03
C THR A 163 11.92 5.16 29.14
N LYS A 164 11.79 5.89 30.24
CA LYS A 164 10.66 6.79 30.54
C LYS A 164 11.05 8.26 30.70
N GLU A 165 12.30 8.53 30.98
CA GLU A 165 12.82 9.88 31.13
C GLU A 165 13.44 10.38 29.83
N ARG A 166 13.29 11.70 29.55
CA ARG A 166 13.83 12.36 28.34
C ARG A 166 13.44 11.71 27.03
N LEU A 167 12.18 11.28 26.93
CA LEU A 167 11.64 10.79 25.67
C LEU A 167 11.70 11.89 24.60
N VAL A 168 12.31 11.58 23.47
CA VAL A 168 12.36 12.49 22.33
C VAL A 168 11.12 12.22 21.48
N THR A 169 10.23 13.20 21.40
CA THR A 169 8.98 13.11 20.67
C THR A 169 8.85 14.23 19.65
N VAL A 170 8.07 13.99 18.60
CA VAL A 170 7.68 14.98 17.58
C VAL A 170 6.17 14.92 17.35
N ARG A 171 5.63 15.95 16.73
CA ARG A 171 4.24 15.97 16.28
C ARG A 171 4.10 15.35 14.91
N GLU A 172 2.89 14.94 14.54
CA GLU A 172 2.56 14.56 13.18
C GLU A 172 2.96 15.65 12.18
N GLY A 173 3.41 15.24 10.99
CA GLY A 173 3.85 16.17 9.94
C GLY A 173 5.28 16.69 10.10
N VAL A 174 6.08 16.17 11.04
CA VAL A 174 7.50 16.52 11.14
C VAL A 174 8.23 16.22 9.81
N GLY A 175 9.00 17.20 9.33
CA GLY A 175 9.82 17.06 8.13
C GLY A 175 10.94 16.01 8.29
N GLN A 176 11.26 15.30 7.21
CA GLN A 176 12.31 14.26 7.21
C GLN A 176 13.67 14.80 7.68
N ALA A 177 14.02 16.04 7.29
CA ALA A 177 15.28 16.68 7.70
C ALA A 177 15.34 16.91 9.22
N ASP A 178 14.22 17.36 9.82
CA ASP A 178 14.14 17.58 11.26
C ASP A 178 14.14 16.26 12.04
N ALA A 179 13.42 15.25 11.55
CA ALA A 179 13.45 13.92 12.15
C ALA A 179 14.89 13.34 12.15
N LYS A 180 15.61 13.45 11.02
CA LYS A 180 17.01 13.03 10.91
C LYS A 180 17.91 13.79 11.87
N ARG A 181 17.73 15.10 11.96
CA ARG A 181 18.51 15.96 12.89
C ARG A 181 18.30 15.54 14.34
N LEU A 182 17.05 15.29 14.76
CA LEU A 182 16.73 14.87 16.13
C LEU A 182 17.29 13.47 16.45
N LEU A 183 17.15 12.50 15.56
CA LEU A 183 17.73 11.16 15.72
C LEU A 183 19.24 11.24 15.93
N HIS A 184 19.94 12.06 15.12
CA HIS A 184 21.39 12.24 15.24
C HIS A 184 21.77 13.01 16.51
N GLN A 185 21.12 14.12 16.82
CA GLN A 185 21.39 14.96 17.99
C GLN A 185 21.25 14.19 19.30
N HIS A 186 20.21 13.37 19.41
CA HIS A 186 19.94 12.57 20.62
C HIS A 186 20.54 11.17 20.58
N ARG A 187 21.24 10.80 19.48
CA ARG A 187 21.86 9.47 19.30
C ARG A 187 20.87 8.32 19.51
N ILE A 188 19.65 8.49 19.00
CA ILE A 188 18.57 7.51 19.07
C ILE A 188 18.27 6.95 17.68
N GLU A 189 17.77 5.72 17.62
CA GLU A 189 17.39 5.06 16.38
C GLU A 189 15.88 5.17 16.07
N LYS A 190 15.12 5.63 17.06
CA LYS A 190 13.66 5.68 17.02
C LYS A 190 13.16 7.00 17.59
N LEU A 191 12.28 7.67 16.85
CA LEU A 191 11.66 8.93 17.20
C LEU A 191 10.15 8.70 17.32
N LEU A 192 9.62 8.99 18.49
CA LEU A 192 8.21 8.79 18.81
C LEU A 192 7.37 9.94 18.27
N VAL A 193 6.27 9.64 17.59
CA VAL A 193 5.33 10.65 17.09
C VAL A 193 4.08 10.64 17.95
N VAL A 194 3.72 11.81 18.44
CA VAL A 194 2.58 11.99 19.35
C VAL A 194 1.60 13.04 18.81
N ASP A 195 0.33 12.87 19.16
CA ASP A 195 -0.71 13.87 18.91
C ASP A 195 -0.73 14.95 20.02
N ASP A 196 -1.70 15.86 19.95
CA ASP A 196 -1.87 16.96 20.91
C ASP A 196 -2.22 16.48 22.33
N GLN A 197 -2.71 15.26 22.48
CA GLN A 197 -3.03 14.64 23.76
C GLN A 197 -1.91 13.74 24.29
N TYR A 198 -0.71 13.83 23.65
CA TYR A 198 0.46 13.01 23.97
C TYR A 198 0.21 11.51 23.81
N ARG A 199 -0.68 11.11 22.88
CA ARG A 199 -0.90 9.71 22.51
C ARG A 199 0.08 9.31 21.41
N CYS A 200 0.61 8.10 21.49
CA CYS A 200 1.54 7.59 20.49
C CYS A 200 0.77 7.25 19.20
N VAL A 201 0.99 8.02 18.16
CA VAL A 201 0.35 7.86 16.84
C VAL A 201 1.31 7.37 15.77
N GLY A 202 2.62 7.45 16.03
CA GLY A 202 3.62 7.03 15.06
C GLY A 202 5.00 6.74 15.66
N LEU A 203 5.86 6.15 14.82
CA LEU A 203 7.25 5.87 15.11
C LEU A 203 8.08 6.07 13.83
N ILE A 204 9.15 6.87 13.91
CA ILE A 204 10.10 7.08 12.81
C ILE A 204 11.42 6.41 13.20
N THR A 205 12.01 5.62 12.30
CA THR A 205 13.31 4.99 12.55
C THR A 205 14.38 5.49 11.56
N VAL A 206 15.64 5.35 11.92
CA VAL A 206 16.78 5.66 11.02
C VAL A 206 16.65 4.86 9.72
N LYS A 207 16.26 3.59 9.80
CA LYS A 207 16.06 2.74 8.62
C LYS A 207 15.00 3.29 7.66
N ASP A 208 13.92 3.88 8.19
CA ASP A 208 12.85 4.45 7.36
C ASP A 208 13.35 5.69 6.59
N ILE A 209 14.20 6.48 7.23
CA ILE A 209 14.82 7.66 6.60
C ILE A 209 15.83 7.23 5.52
N GLU A 210 16.69 6.24 5.81
CA GLU A 210 17.66 5.71 4.84
C GLU A 210 16.97 5.14 3.60
N LYS A 211 15.90 4.39 3.79
CA LYS A 211 15.10 3.82 2.69
C LYS A 211 14.39 4.89 1.86
N ALA A 212 13.88 5.95 2.50
CA ALA A 212 13.26 7.06 1.80
C ALA A 212 14.26 7.79 0.88
N VAL A 213 15.54 7.87 1.28
CA VAL A 213 16.63 8.41 0.46
C VAL A 213 17.00 7.45 -0.67
N ALA A 214 16.96 6.14 -0.43
CA ALA A 214 17.30 5.13 -1.43
C ALA A 214 16.27 5.05 -2.58
N ASN A 215 14.98 5.36 -2.30
CA ASN A 215 13.89 5.26 -3.27
C ASN A 215 13.13 6.60 -3.39
N PRO A 216 13.74 7.66 -3.96
CA PRO A 216 13.13 8.98 -4.00
C PRO A 216 11.88 9.04 -4.90
N ASN A 217 11.80 8.13 -5.87
CA ASN A 217 10.68 8.03 -6.81
C ASN A 217 9.59 7.04 -6.37
N ALA A 218 9.67 6.50 -5.14
CA ALA A 218 8.70 5.51 -4.70
C ALA A 218 7.25 6.04 -4.77
N CYS A 219 6.35 5.19 -5.27
CA CYS A 219 4.92 5.47 -5.35
C CYS A 219 4.31 5.32 -3.95
N LYS A 220 4.03 6.44 -3.29
CA LYS A 220 3.54 6.50 -1.90
C LYS A 220 2.19 7.20 -1.81
N ASP A 221 1.43 6.83 -0.79
CA ASP A 221 0.20 7.54 -0.41
C ASP A 221 0.53 8.79 0.42
N GLU A 222 -0.50 9.55 0.79
CA GLU A 222 -0.39 10.78 1.58
C GLU A 222 0.19 10.55 2.99
N GLN A 223 0.16 9.31 3.48
CA GLN A 223 0.75 8.91 4.76
C GLN A 223 2.19 8.39 4.60
N GLY A 224 2.77 8.48 3.41
CA GLY A 224 4.13 8.03 3.10
C GLY A 224 4.29 6.51 2.98
N ARG A 225 3.19 5.74 2.93
CA ARG A 225 3.21 4.28 2.76
C ARG A 225 3.23 3.92 1.28
N LEU A 226 3.88 2.82 0.92
CA LEU A 226 3.87 2.32 -0.45
C LEU A 226 2.43 2.05 -0.92
N ARG A 227 2.13 2.45 -2.16
CA ARG A 227 0.84 2.14 -2.79
C ARG A 227 0.82 0.71 -3.30
N VAL A 228 -0.34 0.08 -3.20
CA VAL A 228 -0.57 -1.30 -3.64
C VAL A 228 -1.96 -1.45 -4.23
N ALA A 229 -2.04 -2.22 -5.30
CA ALA A 229 -3.31 -2.66 -5.88
C ALA A 229 -3.52 -4.16 -5.62
N ALA A 230 -4.78 -4.61 -5.72
CA ALA A 230 -5.10 -6.02 -5.62
C ALA A 230 -6.28 -6.39 -6.53
N ALA A 231 -6.19 -7.56 -7.13
CA ALA A 231 -7.23 -8.06 -8.03
C ALA A 231 -8.40 -8.69 -7.26
N THR A 232 -9.59 -8.52 -7.81
CA THR A 232 -10.81 -9.17 -7.35
C THR A 232 -11.57 -9.80 -8.53
N SER A 233 -12.64 -10.52 -8.22
CA SER A 233 -13.56 -11.12 -9.19
C SER A 233 -14.93 -10.44 -9.12
N VAL A 234 -15.89 -10.99 -9.86
CA VAL A 234 -17.30 -10.58 -9.84
C VAL A 234 -18.12 -11.34 -8.80
N GLY A 235 -19.36 -10.91 -8.57
CA GLY A 235 -20.32 -11.56 -7.68
C GLY A 235 -20.01 -11.37 -6.19
N ASP A 236 -20.68 -12.15 -5.34
CA ASP A 236 -20.59 -11.99 -3.87
C ASP A 236 -19.21 -12.33 -3.32
N LYS A 237 -18.53 -13.34 -3.88
CA LYS A 237 -17.15 -13.69 -3.51
C LYS A 237 -16.18 -12.56 -3.82
N GLY A 238 -16.33 -11.89 -4.98
CA GLY A 238 -15.51 -10.75 -5.34
C GLY A 238 -15.78 -9.54 -4.46
N PHE A 239 -17.03 -9.34 -4.08
CA PHE A 239 -17.42 -8.26 -3.16
C PHE A 239 -16.87 -8.46 -1.75
N ASP A 240 -16.98 -9.68 -1.17
CA ASP A 240 -16.39 -10.00 0.14
C ASP A 240 -14.87 -9.81 0.12
N ARG A 241 -14.19 -10.31 -0.91
CA ARG A 241 -12.75 -10.09 -1.11
C ARG A 241 -12.41 -8.59 -1.13
N SER A 242 -13.14 -7.80 -1.89
CA SER A 242 -12.93 -6.35 -1.98
C SER A 242 -13.09 -5.66 -0.63
N SER A 243 -14.08 -6.07 0.16
CA SER A 243 -14.29 -5.54 1.51
C SER A 243 -13.09 -5.82 2.43
N ARG A 244 -12.51 -7.02 2.37
CA ARG A 244 -11.29 -7.38 3.14
C ARG A 244 -10.05 -6.62 2.65
N LEU A 245 -9.93 -6.40 1.35
CA LEU A 245 -8.85 -5.61 0.76
C LEU A 245 -8.94 -4.15 1.21
N PHE A 246 -10.14 -3.57 1.29
CA PHE A 246 -10.36 -2.22 1.83
C PHE A 246 -9.96 -2.14 3.30
N ALA A 247 -10.38 -3.10 4.11
CA ALA A 247 -9.97 -3.17 5.52
C ALA A 247 -8.44 -3.35 5.70
N ALA A 248 -7.75 -3.90 4.70
CA ALA A 248 -6.30 -4.03 4.67
C ALA A 248 -5.58 -2.75 4.20
N GLY A 249 -6.32 -1.73 3.70
CA GLY A 249 -5.78 -0.45 3.24
C GLY A 249 -5.28 -0.46 1.80
N VAL A 250 -5.87 -1.28 0.91
CA VAL A 250 -5.54 -1.26 -0.52
C VAL A 250 -5.86 0.11 -1.13
N ASP A 251 -5.00 0.61 -2.02
CA ASP A 251 -5.22 1.90 -2.70
C ASP A 251 -6.09 1.75 -3.96
N LEU A 252 -6.01 0.60 -4.62
CA LEU A 252 -6.66 0.34 -5.89
C LEU A 252 -7.14 -1.11 -5.96
N VAL A 253 -8.39 -1.32 -6.33
CA VAL A 253 -8.95 -2.65 -6.62
C VAL A 253 -9.10 -2.83 -8.12
N VAL A 254 -8.65 -3.96 -8.64
CA VAL A 254 -8.77 -4.31 -10.06
C VAL A 254 -9.79 -5.43 -10.24
N VAL A 255 -10.92 -5.13 -10.86
CA VAL A 255 -11.89 -6.15 -11.31
C VAL A 255 -11.34 -6.77 -12.58
N ASP A 256 -10.59 -7.86 -12.41
CA ASP A 256 -9.81 -8.49 -13.48
C ASP A 256 -10.55 -9.69 -14.08
N THR A 257 -10.99 -9.53 -15.34
CA THR A 257 -11.75 -10.54 -16.08
C THR A 257 -11.30 -10.63 -17.53
N ALA A 258 -11.52 -11.78 -18.16
CA ALA A 258 -11.21 -11.96 -19.57
C ALA A 258 -12.11 -11.09 -20.47
N HIS A 259 -13.35 -10.79 -20.03
CA HIS A 259 -14.32 -9.97 -20.78
C HIS A 259 -15.00 -8.97 -19.84
N GLY A 260 -14.49 -7.73 -19.84
CA GLY A 260 -14.96 -6.66 -18.96
C GLY A 260 -16.32 -6.07 -19.34
N HIS A 261 -16.72 -6.15 -20.63
CA HIS A 261 -18.02 -5.67 -21.10
C HIS A 261 -19.12 -6.70 -20.85
N SER A 262 -19.30 -7.10 -19.58
CA SER A 262 -20.34 -8.02 -19.16
C SER A 262 -21.14 -7.45 -17.98
N ARG A 263 -22.41 -7.82 -17.87
CA ARG A 263 -23.29 -7.32 -16.81
C ARG A 263 -22.72 -7.55 -15.42
N SER A 264 -22.17 -8.73 -15.19
CA SER A 264 -21.57 -9.08 -13.87
C SER A 264 -20.38 -8.18 -13.48
N VAL A 265 -19.60 -7.71 -14.45
CA VAL A 265 -18.48 -6.79 -14.22
C VAL A 265 -18.99 -5.39 -13.90
N LEU A 266 -19.98 -4.89 -14.67
CA LEU A 266 -20.60 -3.58 -14.44
C LEU A 266 -21.24 -3.53 -13.03
N ASP A 267 -21.98 -4.58 -12.66
CA ASP A 267 -22.60 -4.69 -11.34
C ASP A 267 -21.54 -4.77 -10.23
N ALA A 268 -20.43 -5.49 -10.43
CA ALA A 268 -19.33 -5.57 -9.49
C ALA A 268 -18.68 -4.19 -9.26
N VAL A 269 -18.36 -3.44 -10.32
CA VAL A 269 -17.82 -2.08 -10.23
C VAL A 269 -18.75 -1.19 -9.42
N THR A 270 -20.03 -1.16 -9.78
CA THR A 270 -21.02 -0.33 -9.09
C THR A 270 -21.14 -0.68 -7.60
N ARG A 271 -21.13 -1.98 -7.26
CA ARG A 271 -21.22 -2.44 -5.85
C ARG A 271 -19.96 -2.06 -5.06
N ILE A 272 -18.79 -2.25 -5.64
CA ILE A 272 -17.50 -1.94 -4.99
C ILE A 272 -17.37 -0.43 -4.74
N LYS A 273 -17.74 0.40 -5.71
CA LYS A 273 -17.72 1.88 -5.54
C LYS A 273 -18.65 2.36 -4.43
N ARG A 274 -19.73 1.65 -4.14
CA ARG A 274 -20.62 1.98 -3.00
C ARG A 274 -20.02 1.66 -1.63
N LEU A 275 -19.02 0.77 -1.55
CA LEU A 275 -18.34 0.46 -0.29
C LEU A 275 -17.48 1.63 0.20
N SER A 276 -16.82 2.32 -0.71
CA SER A 276 -15.94 3.43 -0.37
C SER A 276 -15.65 4.30 -1.60
N ASN A 277 -15.81 5.61 -1.43
CA ASN A 277 -15.37 6.57 -2.45
C ASN A 277 -13.84 6.82 -2.41
N ALA A 278 -13.17 6.41 -1.35
CA ALA A 278 -11.73 6.61 -1.18
C ALA A 278 -10.88 5.61 -1.97
N VAL A 279 -11.42 4.41 -2.26
CA VAL A 279 -10.69 3.39 -3.02
C VAL A 279 -11.01 3.51 -4.50
N GLN A 280 -9.95 3.51 -5.31
CA GLN A 280 -10.05 3.55 -6.75
C GLN A 280 -10.33 2.16 -7.32
N VAL A 281 -11.10 2.09 -8.42
CA VAL A 281 -11.47 0.84 -9.09
C VAL A 281 -11.04 0.88 -10.54
N VAL A 282 -10.23 -0.09 -10.94
CA VAL A 282 -9.92 -0.40 -12.34
C VAL A 282 -10.73 -1.61 -12.76
N ALA A 283 -11.29 -1.62 -13.94
CA ALA A 283 -12.02 -2.78 -14.46
C ALA A 283 -11.64 -3.08 -15.93
N GLY A 284 -11.70 -4.35 -16.27
CA GLY A 284 -11.40 -4.86 -17.61
C GLY A 284 -11.41 -6.39 -17.66
N ASN A 285 -10.97 -6.99 -18.79
CA ASN A 285 -10.37 -6.31 -19.93
C ASN A 285 -11.44 -5.93 -20.98
N ILE A 286 -11.21 -4.85 -21.66
CA ILE A 286 -12.06 -4.42 -22.79
C ILE A 286 -11.21 -4.08 -24.03
N ALA A 287 -11.84 -4.09 -25.20
CA ALA A 287 -11.20 -3.75 -26.45
C ALA A 287 -12.08 -2.85 -27.35
N THR A 288 -13.24 -2.38 -26.85
CA THR A 288 -14.18 -1.55 -27.62
C THR A 288 -14.54 -0.27 -26.88
N SER A 289 -14.93 0.76 -27.64
CA SER A 289 -15.40 2.04 -27.09
C SER A 289 -16.66 1.88 -26.24
N GLU A 290 -17.58 0.99 -26.67
CA GLU A 290 -18.80 0.69 -25.92
C GLU A 290 -18.51 0.03 -24.57
N GLY A 291 -17.55 -0.91 -24.54
CA GLY A 291 -17.08 -1.53 -23.30
C GLY A 291 -16.43 -0.51 -22.35
N ALA A 292 -15.60 0.38 -22.90
CA ALA A 292 -15.00 1.46 -22.14
C ALA A 292 -16.07 2.38 -21.52
N LYS A 293 -17.01 2.84 -22.34
CA LYS A 293 -18.10 3.70 -21.89
C LYS A 293 -18.95 3.02 -20.80
N ALA A 294 -19.31 1.75 -20.99
CA ALA A 294 -20.10 1.01 -20.03
C ALA A 294 -19.41 0.90 -18.65
N LEU A 295 -18.09 0.66 -18.61
CA LEU A 295 -17.31 0.61 -17.37
C LEU A 295 -17.18 1.99 -16.69
N ILE A 296 -17.00 3.06 -17.46
CA ILE A 296 -16.97 4.44 -16.96
C ILE A 296 -18.34 4.79 -16.36
N ASP A 297 -19.43 4.51 -17.06
CA ASP A 297 -20.81 4.76 -16.61
C ASP A 297 -21.13 3.94 -15.34
N ALA A 298 -20.52 2.75 -15.15
CA ALA A 298 -20.62 1.95 -13.94
C ALA A 298 -19.80 2.51 -12.75
N GLY A 299 -18.93 3.50 -13.00
CA GLY A 299 -18.15 4.20 -11.98
C GLY A 299 -16.69 3.75 -11.86
N ALA A 300 -16.13 3.05 -12.85
CA ALA A 300 -14.71 2.72 -12.86
C ALA A 300 -13.84 4.00 -12.94
N ASP A 301 -12.79 4.07 -12.14
CA ASP A 301 -11.85 5.21 -12.12
C ASP A 301 -10.79 5.09 -13.21
N ALA A 302 -10.55 3.86 -13.69
CA ALA A 302 -9.75 3.57 -14.87
C ALA A 302 -10.19 2.24 -15.50
N ILE A 303 -9.80 2.02 -16.73
CA ILE A 303 -10.13 0.83 -17.50
C ILE A 303 -8.87 0.10 -17.97
N LYS A 304 -8.92 -1.24 -17.94
CA LYS A 304 -7.85 -2.09 -18.44
C LYS A 304 -8.19 -2.49 -19.88
N VAL A 305 -7.46 -1.88 -20.84
CA VAL A 305 -7.64 -2.08 -22.26
C VAL A 305 -6.68 -3.15 -22.76
N GLY A 306 -7.17 -4.02 -23.64
CA GLY A 306 -6.40 -5.04 -24.31
C GLY A 306 -6.89 -6.43 -23.97
N ILE A 307 -6.84 -7.30 -24.97
CA ILE A 307 -7.02 -8.74 -24.84
C ILE A 307 -5.73 -9.29 -25.38
N GLY A 308 -4.93 -9.93 -24.53
CA GLY A 308 -3.64 -10.43 -24.93
C GLY A 308 -3.73 -11.42 -26.09
N PRO A 309 -2.62 -11.65 -26.82
CA PRO A 309 -2.60 -12.61 -27.93
C PRO A 309 -2.63 -14.07 -27.46
N GLY A 310 -2.69 -14.30 -26.17
CA GLY A 310 -2.76 -15.63 -25.56
C GLY A 310 -3.97 -15.86 -24.69
#